data_44441f87bc89e9e637ee1fd48245ba95
#
_entry.id   44441f87bc89e9e637ee1fd48245ba95
#
_cell.length_a   1.000
_cell.length_b   1.000
_cell.length_c   1.000
_cell.angle_alpha   90.00
_cell.angle_beta   90.00
_cell.angle_gamma   90.00
#
_symmetry.space_group_name_H-M   'P 1'
#
loop_
_entity.id
_entity.type
_entity.pdbx_description
1 polymer ?
#
loop_
_entity_poly.entity_id
_entity_poly.type
_entity_poly.pdbx_seq_one_letter_code
_entity_poly.pdbx_strand_id
1 'polypeptide(L)'
;VPNSISSKAEQHQPNTPARPLLKWAGGKTQLLNDLLPKIPNSYGRYIEPFFGGGALFFALNPSDAIIADSNPELINVYRQVAEHVDGVITYLQTYSNTEEMFYAVRSLEWHELSPSQAAARTIYLNKTCFNGLYRVNQKGQFNAPFGRYNNPKICDIEALYAASAVLQRATIVCADYQKVLKDYAKPGDFVFLDPPYLPVSEYSDFKRYTKEQFYEEDHVELSHEVKRLHELGCYVILTNSNHPLVHELYGAYNIDVVQTKRYISCNGNSRKGEDVIITIPPKKSIVLSVVPKPLPAQVNKYPSTRYMGSKSKLLLQIWDIASQFNFDSVVDLFAGSGIVGYMFKAQGKAVISNDYMAMSATYAKAMIENNSVILPHDEAQKLLIESQEVDHFVSTTFAGLYFSDHDNEVIDILRANMTAVRNSYKRAIAMSALIRACIKKRARGIFTYTGDRYDDGRKDLKKSLEEQFLDAVIAVNNSVFDNGKINKAKNRDAMQLRIKTPDMVYIDPPYYSPYSDNEYVRRYHFVEGLARNWEGVEIQQHTQTKKFKSYPTPFSTRKGAANAFDLLFKKYANSIIIVSYSSNSLPTLDEMVSILSKHKEHVEVIPVDYRYSFGNQGNRVGNNKNQVQEYLFVGY
;
A
#
# COMPACT_ATOMS: atom_id res chain seq x y z
N VAL A 1 -15.78 26.37 -63.46
CA VAL A 1 -15.83 26.37 -61.98
C VAL A 1 -16.89 25.38 -61.59
N PRO A 2 -16.55 24.20 -61.03
CA PRO A 2 -17.54 23.35 -60.37
C PRO A 2 -17.50 23.58 -58.86
N ASN A 3 -18.71 23.73 -58.31
CA ASN A 3 -19.02 23.90 -56.91
C ASN A 3 -18.54 22.70 -56.09
N SER A 4 -17.74 22.97 -55.04
CA SER A 4 -17.43 22.03 -53.96
C SER A 4 -18.66 21.82 -53.09
N ILE A 5 -19.24 20.63 -53.13
CA ILE A 5 -20.24 20.17 -52.17
C ILE A 5 -19.48 19.78 -50.90
N SER A 6 -19.47 20.65 -49.92
CA SER A 6 -19.08 20.38 -48.54
C SER A 6 -20.17 19.55 -47.90
N SER A 7 -19.97 18.24 -47.75
CA SER A 7 -20.82 17.39 -46.89
C SER A 7 -20.49 17.67 -45.43
N LYS A 8 -21.27 18.54 -44.79
CA LYS A 8 -21.38 18.58 -43.32
C LYS A 8 -22.08 17.30 -42.91
N ALA A 9 -21.33 16.33 -42.36
CA ALA A 9 -21.88 15.29 -41.53
C ALA A 9 -22.47 15.95 -40.28
N GLU A 10 -23.78 16.12 -40.23
CA GLU A 10 -24.47 16.48 -39.00
C GLU A 10 -24.22 15.37 -37.99
N GLN A 11 -23.47 15.68 -36.93
CA GLN A 11 -23.30 14.77 -35.80
C GLN A 11 -24.67 14.59 -35.14
N HIS A 12 -25.30 13.48 -35.43
CA HIS A 12 -26.54 13.07 -34.78
C HIS A 12 -26.27 12.81 -33.31
N GLN A 13 -26.60 13.75 -32.44
CA GLN A 13 -26.56 13.53 -30.99
C GLN A 13 -27.83 12.75 -30.62
N PRO A 14 -27.71 11.49 -30.17
CA PRO A 14 -28.86 10.69 -29.81
C PRO A 14 -29.54 11.26 -28.56
N ASN A 15 -30.85 11.50 -28.64
CA ASN A 15 -31.69 11.98 -27.53
C ASN A 15 -32.09 10.87 -26.53
N THR A 16 -31.69 9.63 -26.76
CA THR A 16 -32.03 8.46 -25.94
C THR A 16 -30.79 7.86 -25.28
N PRO A 17 -30.88 7.39 -24.03
CA PRO A 17 -29.76 6.69 -23.39
C PRO A 17 -29.43 5.40 -24.14
N ALA A 18 -28.14 5.08 -24.22
CA ALA A 18 -27.68 3.85 -24.81
C ALA A 18 -28.21 2.62 -24.03
N ARG A 19 -28.52 1.55 -24.74
CA ARG A 19 -29.06 0.32 -24.17
C ARG A 19 -28.58 -0.90 -24.96
N PRO A 20 -28.67 -2.11 -24.38
CA PRO A 20 -28.33 -3.35 -25.09
C PRO A 20 -29.03 -3.44 -26.44
N LEU A 21 -28.25 -3.70 -27.48
CA LEU A 21 -28.76 -3.86 -28.86
C LEU A 21 -29.39 -5.21 -29.08
N LEU A 22 -28.87 -6.24 -28.42
CA LEU A 22 -29.28 -7.64 -28.56
C LEU A 22 -29.96 -8.14 -27.29
N LYS A 23 -30.93 -9.02 -27.46
CA LYS A 23 -31.36 -9.89 -26.37
C LYS A 23 -30.34 -11.03 -26.28
N TRP A 24 -29.64 -11.06 -25.17
CA TRP A 24 -28.64 -12.10 -24.92
C TRP A 24 -29.07 -12.94 -23.73
N ALA A 25 -28.89 -14.25 -23.80
CA ALA A 25 -29.26 -15.12 -22.70
C ALA A 25 -28.33 -14.81 -21.51
N GLY A 26 -28.89 -14.79 -20.30
CA GLY A 26 -28.16 -14.36 -19.11
C GLY A 26 -28.04 -12.83 -18.95
N GLY A 27 -28.62 -12.03 -19.87
CA GLY A 27 -28.54 -10.57 -19.81
C GLY A 27 -28.97 -10.00 -18.45
N LYS A 28 -28.15 -9.12 -17.86
CA LYS A 28 -28.26 -8.65 -16.48
C LYS A 28 -29.20 -7.46 -16.26
N THR A 29 -30.06 -7.16 -17.23
CA THR A 29 -31.01 -6.02 -17.12
C THR A 29 -31.87 -6.10 -15.85
N GLN A 30 -32.23 -7.32 -15.40
CA GLN A 30 -33.02 -7.51 -14.17
C GLN A 30 -32.21 -7.26 -12.88
N LEU A 31 -30.89 -7.48 -12.93
CA LEU A 31 -29.98 -7.31 -11.79
C LEU A 31 -29.38 -5.90 -11.68
N LEU A 32 -29.65 -4.99 -12.62
CA LEU A 32 -29.04 -3.66 -12.61
C LEU A 32 -29.33 -2.89 -11.32
N ASN A 33 -30.54 -3.01 -10.76
CA ASN A 33 -30.89 -2.33 -9.50
C ASN A 33 -30.08 -2.87 -8.30
N ASP A 34 -29.64 -4.14 -8.35
CA ASP A 34 -28.85 -4.76 -7.30
C ASP A 34 -27.33 -4.57 -7.54
N LEU A 35 -26.92 -4.43 -8.81
CA LEU A 35 -25.52 -4.24 -9.22
C LEU A 35 -25.05 -2.79 -9.06
N LEU A 36 -25.85 -1.81 -9.52
CA LEU A 36 -25.45 -0.39 -9.53
C LEU A 36 -25.01 0.14 -8.17
N PRO A 37 -25.68 -0.18 -7.03
CA PRO A 37 -25.25 0.26 -5.70
C PRO A 37 -23.93 -0.32 -5.22
N LYS A 38 -23.44 -1.41 -5.86
CA LYS A 38 -22.20 -2.11 -5.48
C LYS A 38 -20.98 -1.64 -6.26
N ILE A 39 -21.17 -0.77 -7.23
CA ILE A 39 -20.08 -0.26 -8.07
C ILE A 39 -19.23 0.72 -7.25
N PRO A 40 -17.90 0.64 -7.36
CA PRO A 40 -17.03 1.57 -6.64
C PRO A 40 -17.24 3.01 -7.12
N ASN A 41 -17.19 3.97 -6.19
CA ASN A 41 -17.38 5.39 -6.47
C ASN A 41 -16.33 5.96 -7.44
N SER A 42 -15.16 5.32 -7.53
CA SER A 42 -14.08 5.68 -8.44
C SER A 42 -13.32 4.43 -8.86
N TYR A 43 -12.96 4.36 -10.13
CA TYR A 43 -12.12 3.31 -10.70
C TYR A 43 -11.35 3.85 -11.91
N GLY A 44 -10.31 3.13 -12.33
CA GLY A 44 -9.52 3.48 -13.52
C GLY A 44 -10.32 3.22 -14.79
N ARG A 45 -10.37 1.97 -15.22
CA ARG A 45 -11.09 1.53 -16.41
C ARG A 45 -12.14 0.49 -16.05
N TYR A 46 -13.16 0.37 -16.91
CA TYR A 46 -14.14 -0.71 -16.86
C TYR A 46 -13.68 -1.89 -17.73
N ILE A 47 -13.72 -3.12 -17.21
CA ILE A 47 -13.37 -4.33 -17.96
C ILE A 47 -14.50 -5.34 -17.85
N GLU A 48 -15.02 -5.82 -18.98
CA GLU A 48 -16.09 -6.83 -19.06
C GLU A 48 -15.71 -7.91 -20.10
N PRO A 49 -15.06 -9.03 -19.67
CA PRO A 49 -14.56 -10.05 -20.61
C PRO A 49 -15.59 -11.11 -20.99
N PHE A 50 -16.78 -11.09 -20.41
CA PHE A 50 -17.96 -11.89 -20.78
C PHE A 50 -19.07 -10.95 -21.22
N PHE A 51 -18.86 -10.21 -22.31
CA PHE A 51 -19.67 -9.04 -22.64
C PHE A 51 -21.13 -9.37 -22.97
N GLY A 52 -21.38 -10.45 -23.73
CA GLY A 52 -22.73 -10.85 -24.09
C GLY A 52 -23.58 -9.69 -24.60
N GLY A 53 -24.64 -9.32 -23.87
CA GLY A 53 -25.52 -8.18 -24.19
C GLY A 53 -25.06 -6.83 -23.68
N GLY A 54 -24.04 -6.76 -22.82
CA GLY A 54 -23.45 -5.53 -22.30
C GLY A 54 -24.39 -4.70 -21.41
N ALA A 55 -25.29 -5.33 -20.66
CA ALA A 55 -26.32 -4.61 -19.90
C ALA A 55 -25.71 -3.63 -18.88
N LEU A 56 -24.67 -4.04 -18.16
CA LEU A 56 -24.00 -3.19 -17.16
C LEU A 56 -23.19 -2.09 -17.84
N PHE A 57 -22.44 -2.42 -18.89
CA PHE A 57 -21.67 -1.45 -19.68
C PHE A 57 -22.53 -0.29 -20.19
N PHE A 58 -23.67 -0.59 -20.84
CA PHE A 58 -24.57 0.44 -21.35
C PHE A 58 -25.24 1.26 -20.24
N ALA A 59 -25.54 0.65 -19.09
CA ALA A 59 -26.09 1.35 -17.94
C ALA A 59 -25.07 2.29 -17.26
N LEU A 60 -23.79 1.88 -17.18
CA LEU A 60 -22.71 2.67 -16.60
C LEU A 60 -22.20 3.77 -17.52
N ASN A 61 -22.22 3.54 -18.82
CA ASN A 61 -21.69 4.46 -19.81
C ASN A 61 -20.25 4.94 -19.51
N PRO A 62 -19.28 4.02 -19.32
CA PRO A 62 -17.94 4.35 -18.86
C PRO A 62 -17.18 5.21 -19.87
N SER A 63 -16.29 6.06 -19.38
CA SER A 63 -15.44 6.93 -20.23
C SER A 63 -14.28 6.18 -20.87
N ASP A 64 -13.83 5.10 -20.26
CA ASP A 64 -12.76 4.21 -20.74
C ASP A 64 -13.11 2.77 -20.38
N ALA A 65 -13.16 1.88 -21.37
CA ALA A 65 -13.57 0.49 -21.18
C ALA A 65 -12.83 -0.49 -22.08
N ILE A 66 -12.72 -1.72 -21.59
CA ILE A 66 -12.33 -2.88 -22.37
C ILE A 66 -13.47 -3.90 -22.30
N ILE A 67 -14.09 -4.17 -23.44
CA ILE A 67 -15.16 -5.14 -23.55
C ILE A 67 -14.72 -6.30 -24.44
N ALA A 68 -15.03 -7.51 -24.03
CA ALA A 68 -14.60 -8.67 -24.78
C ALA A 68 -15.61 -9.83 -24.68
N ASP A 69 -15.57 -10.67 -25.68
CA ASP A 69 -16.31 -11.94 -25.74
C ASP A 69 -15.52 -12.92 -26.61
N SER A 70 -15.66 -14.22 -26.35
CA SER A 70 -15.05 -15.26 -27.19
C SER A 70 -15.82 -15.49 -28.48
N ASN A 71 -17.05 -14.97 -28.61
CA ASN A 71 -17.89 -15.13 -29.80
C ASN A 71 -17.54 -14.08 -30.88
N PRO A 72 -16.91 -14.48 -32.02
CA PRO A 72 -16.46 -13.53 -33.03
C PRO A 72 -17.62 -12.87 -33.79
N GLU A 73 -18.77 -13.56 -33.98
CA GLU A 73 -19.96 -12.98 -34.61
C GLU A 73 -20.55 -11.86 -33.75
N LEU A 74 -20.60 -12.05 -32.42
CA LEU A 74 -21.07 -11.05 -31.48
C LEU A 74 -20.12 -9.83 -31.45
N ILE A 75 -18.82 -10.06 -31.36
CA ILE A 75 -17.82 -8.99 -31.37
C ILE A 75 -17.86 -8.20 -32.68
N ASN A 76 -18.09 -8.86 -33.81
CA ASN A 76 -18.28 -8.14 -35.07
C ASN A 76 -19.46 -7.17 -35.00
N VAL A 77 -20.58 -7.54 -34.39
CA VAL A 77 -21.73 -6.61 -34.22
C VAL A 77 -21.28 -5.34 -33.50
N TYR A 78 -20.62 -5.47 -32.36
CA TYR A 78 -20.21 -4.31 -31.57
C TYR A 78 -19.15 -3.45 -32.25
N ARG A 79 -18.17 -4.04 -32.93
CA ARG A 79 -17.19 -3.31 -33.74
C ARG A 79 -17.85 -2.55 -34.89
N GLN A 80 -18.76 -3.19 -35.61
CA GLN A 80 -19.41 -2.53 -36.75
C GLN A 80 -20.37 -1.42 -36.31
N VAL A 81 -21.06 -1.58 -35.18
CA VAL A 81 -21.87 -0.51 -34.62
C VAL A 81 -20.98 0.64 -34.09
N ALA A 82 -19.81 0.35 -33.50
CA ALA A 82 -18.88 1.37 -33.08
C ALA A 82 -18.29 2.19 -34.26
N GLU A 83 -17.84 1.49 -35.30
CA GLU A 83 -17.02 2.07 -36.37
C GLU A 83 -17.80 2.42 -37.64
N HIS A 84 -18.86 1.67 -37.96
CA HIS A 84 -19.57 1.71 -39.26
C HIS A 84 -21.09 1.62 -39.08
N VAL A 85 -21.67 2.34 -38.12
CA VAL A 85 -23.10 2.25 -37.77
C VAL A 85 -24.02 2.52 -38.95
N ASP A 86 -23.69 3.46 -39.83
CA ASP A 86 -24.48 3.79 -41.04
C ASP A 86 -24.57 2.60 -42.01
N GLY A 87 -23.46 1.86 -42.19
CA GLY A 87 -23.45 0.64 -42.98
C GLY A 87 -24.36 -0.45 -42.42
N VAL A 88 -24.35 -0.60 -41.07
CA VAL A 88 -25.25 -1.55 -40.37
C VAL A 88 -26.71 -1.13 -40.56
N ILE A 89 -27.04 0.16 -40.39
CA ILE A 89 -28.38 0.71 -40.58
C ILE A 89 -28.88 0.47 -42.02
N THR A 90 -28.02 0.74 -43.00
CA THR A 90 -28.34 0.55 -44.44
C THR A 90 -28.78 -0.88 -44.71
N TYR A 91 -28.03 -1.89 -44.22
CA TYR A 91 -28.42 -3.28 -44.39
C TYR A 91 -29.69 -3.65 -43.60
N LEU A 92 -29.85 -3.19 -42.35
CA LEU A 92 -31.03 -3.45 -41.53
C LEU A 92 -32.32 -2.93 -42.18
N GLN A 93 -32.27 -1.81 -42.89
CA GLN A 93 -33.40 -1.22 -43.60
C GLN A 93 -33.87 -2.07 -44.81
N THR A 94 -33.01 -2.97 -45.31
CA THR A 94 -33.38 -3.87 -46.42
C THR A 94 -34.15 -5.11 -45.97
N TYR A 95 -34.14 -5.43 -44.65
CA TYR A 95 -34.75 -6.64 -44.13
C TYR A 95 -36.20 -6.41 -43.70
N SER A 96 -37.08 -7.26 -44.14
CA SER A 96 -38.50 -7.29 -43.76
C SER A 96 -38.82 -8.36 -42.74
N ASN A 97 -39.88 -8.16 -41.93
CA ASN A 97 -40.33 -9.14 -40.94
C ASN A 97 -41.24 -10.19 -41.56
N THR A 98 -40.70 -10.98 -42.49
CA THR A 98 -41.41 -12.13 -43.10
C THR A 98 -40.66 -13.43 -42.84
N GLU A 99 -41.39 -14.55 -42.89
CA GLU A 99 -40.81 -15.87 -42.65
C GLU A 99 -39.79 -16.23 -43.74
N GLU A 100 -40.09 -15.86 -44.98
CA GLU A 100 -39.23 -16.09 -46.16
C GLU A 100 -37.91 -15.32 -46.01
N MET A 101 -37.95 -14.02 -45.66
CA MET A 101 -36.77 -13.21 -45.45
C MET A 101 -35.95 -13.74 -44.27
N PHE A 102 -36.62 -14.15 -43.18
CA PHE A 102 -35.93 -14.69 -42.02
C PHE A 102 -35.09 -15.92 -42.35
N TYR A 103 -35.67 -16.90 -43.04
CA TYR A 103 -34.94 -18.11 -43.39
C TYR A 103 -33.88 -17.87 -44.48
N ALA A 104 -34.12 -16.94 -45.41
CA ALA A 104 -33.12 -16.52 -46.39
C ALA A 104 -31.91 -15.89 -45.70
N VAL A 105 -32.11 -14.92 -44.78
CA VAL A 105 -31.03 -14.27 -44.02
C VAL A 105 -30.35 -15.25 -43.07
N ARG A 106 -31.09 -16.18 -42.43
CA ARG A 106 -30.54 -17.21 -41.56
C ARG A 106 -29.60 -18.17 -42.28
N SER A 107 -29.88 -18.50 -43.56
CA SER A 107 -29.05 -19.41 -44.36
C SER A 107 -27.70 -18.81 -44.82
N LEU A 108 -27.52 -17.50 -44.70
CA LEU A 108 -26.25 -16.84 -45.03
C LEU A 108 -25.17 -17.20 -44.02
N GLU A 109 -24.00 -17.56 -44.48
CA GLU A 109 -22.82 -17.76 -43.62
C GLU A 109 -22.19 -16.39 -43.27
N TRP A 110 -22.22 -16.01 -42.00
CA TRP A 110 -21.85 -14.65 -41.56
C TRP A 110 -20.43 -14.25 -41.94
N HIS A 111 -19.47 -15.20 -41.95
CA HIS A 111 -18.07 -14.98 -42.28
C HIS A 111 -17.80 -14.76 -43.79
N GLU A 112 -18.79 -15.05 -44.65
CA GLU A 112 -18.74 -14.79 -46.09
C GLU A 112 -19.31 -13.42 -46.46
N LEU A 113 -19.97 -12.75 -45.51
CA LEU A 113 -20.57 -11.43 -45.72
C LEU A 113 -19.58 -10.31 -45.43
N SER A 114 -19.86 -9.10 -45.96
CA SER A 114 -19.14 -7.92 -45.47
C SER A 114 -19.37 -7.72 -43.97
N PRO A 115 -18.41 -7.18 -43.21
CA PRO A 115 -18.56 -7.05 -41.74
C PRO A 115 -19.83 -6.34 -41.31
N SER A 116 -20.23 -5.24 -41.97
CA SER A 116 -21.45 -4.50 -41.66
C SER A 116 -22.74 -5.29 -42.02
N GLN A 117 -22.71 -6.06 -43.11
CA GLN A 117 -23.82 -6.95 -43.48
C GLN A 117 -23.97 -8.11 -42.50
N ALA A 118 -22.86 -8.71 -42.05
CA ALA A 118 -22.84 -9.75 -41.02
C ALA A 118 -23.40 -9.23 -39.70
N ALA A 119 -23.01 -8.01 -39.27
CA ALA A 119 -23.56 -7.37 -38.09
C ALA A 119 -25.08 -7.12 -38.20
N ALA A 120 -25.53 -6.59 -39.32
CA ALA A 120 -26.95 -6.37 -39.58
C ALA A 120 -27.74 -7.70 -39.58
N ARG A 121 -27.20 -8.78 -40.20
CA ARG A 121 -27.74 -10.12 -40.15
C ARG A 121 -27.97 -10.59 -38.71
N THR A 122 -26.96 -10.48 -37.87
CA THR A 122 -27.05 -10.96 -36.49
C THR A 122 -28.06 -10.17 -35.68
N ILE A 123 -28.11 -8.84 -35.84
CA ILE A 123 -29.10 -7.96 -35.18
C ILE A 123 -30.51 -8.34 -35.66
N TYR A 124 -30.71 -8.50 -36.98
CA TYR A 124 -31.99 -8.87 -37.57
C TYR A 124 -32.50 -10.21 -37.04
N LEU A 125 -31.67 -11.25 -37.09
CA LEU A 125 -32.03 -12.57 -36.60
C LEU A 125 -32.37 -12.56 -35.11
N ASN A 126 -31.61 -11.81 -34.28
CA ASN A 126 -31.88 -11.66 -32.85
C ASN A 126 -33.23 -10.96 -32.58
N LYS A 127 -33.59 -9.94 -33.38
CA LYS A 127 -34.85 -9.19 -33.22
C LYS A 127 -36.07 -9.97 -33.71
N THR A 128 -35.91 -10.92 -34.65
CA THR A 128 -37.00 -11.59 -35.31
C THR A 128 -37.12 -13.09 -34.99
N CYS A 129 -36.11 -13.71 -34.34
CA CYS A 129 -36.19 -15.11 -33.93
C CYS A 129 -37.05 -15.30 -32.67
N PHE A 130 -37.48 -16.53 -32.43
CA PHE A 130 -38.26 -16.92 -31.25
C PHE A 130 -37.53 -16.60 -29.95
N ASN A 131 -38.16 -15.81 -29.09
CA ASN A 131 -37.65 -15.31 -27.80
C ASN A 131 -36.35 -14.47 -27.87
N GLY A 132 -35.89 -14.10 -29.08
CA GLY A 132 -34.63 -13.37 -29.22
C GLY A 132 -33.40 -14.20 -28.82
N LEU A 133 -33.49 -15.53 -28.92
CA LEU A 133 -32.45 -16.44 -28.46
C LEU A 133 -31.37 -16.59 -29.53
N TYR A 134 -30.16 -16.12 -29.25
CA TYR A 134 -29.00 -16.53 -30.04
C TYR A 134 -28.66 -17.99 -29.71
N ARG A 135 -28.81 -18.88 -30.70
CA ARG A 135 -28.50 -20.30 -30.55
C ARG A 135 -27.88 -20.84 -31.83
N VAL A 136 -26.83 -21.62 -31.69
CA VAL A 136 -26.13 -22.27 -32.80
C VAL A 136 -26.22 -23.79 -32.70
N ASN A 137 -26.14 -24.46 -33.82
CA ASN A 137 -26.00 -25.92 -33.90
C ASN A 137 -24.54 -26.34 -33.67
N GLN A 138 -24.24 -27.64 -33.71
CA GLN A 138 -22.88 -28.18 -33.53
C GLN A 138 -21.89 -27.70 -34.60
N LYS A 139 -22.35 -27.20 -35.74
CA LYS A 139 -21.53 -26.61 -36.80
C LYS A 139 -21.28 -25.11 -36.60
N GLY A 140 -21.84 -24.50 -35.54
CA GLY A 140 -21.71 -23.05 -35.26
C GLY A 140 -22.73 -22.19 -36.03
N GLN A 141 -23.70 -22.79 -36.73
CA GLN A 141 -24.70 -22.08 -37.54
C GLN A 141 -25.90 -21.69 -36.69
N PHE A 142 -26.42 -20.46 -36.87
CA PHE A 142 -27.62 -19.98 -36.19
C PHE A 142 -28.82 -20.88 -36.46
N ASN A 143 -29.51 -21.38 -35.43
CA ASN A 143 -30.58 -22.37 -35.59
C ASN A 143 -31.89 -22.06 -34.84
N ALA A 144 -32.08 -20.84 -34.32
CA ALA A 144 -33.35 -20.45 -33.73
C ALA A 144 -34.44 -20.31 -34.82
N PRO A 145 -35.73 -20.67 -34.54
CA PRO A 145 -36.82 -20.50 -35.48
C PRO A 145 -37.34 -19.07 -35.55
N PHE A 146 -38.13 -18.74 -36.56
CA PHE A 146 -38.81 -17.45 -36.69
C PHE A 146 -39.77 -17.20 -35.52
N GLY A 147 -39.76 -15.98 -34.98
CA GLY A 147 -40.50 -15.63 -33.76
C GLY A 147 -41.93 -15.17 -33.95
N ARG A 148 -42.35 -14.90 -35.21
CA ARG A 148 -43.70 -14.43 -35.57
C ARG A 148 -44.21 -13.25 -34.78
N TYR A 149 -43.31 -12.27 -34.49
CA TYR A 149 -43.66 -11.04 -33.77
C TYR A 149 -44.45 -10.08 -34.66
N ASN A 150 -45.43 -9.40 -34.09
CA ASN A 150 -46.12 -8.30 -34.74
C ASN A 150 -45.24 -7.05 -34.69
N ASN A 151 -44.75 -6.58 -35.84
CA ASN A 151 -44.01 -5.35 -36.03
C ASN A 151 -42.79 -5.16 -35.06
N PRO A 152 -41.82 -6.08 -35.03
CA PRO A 152 -40.63 -5.93 -34.21
C PRO A 152 -39.81 -4.74 -34.71
N LYS A 153 -39.20 -3.98 -33.80
CA LYS A 153 -38.33 -2.87 -34.16
C LYS A 153 -36.96 -3.41 -34.62
N ILE A 154 -36.88 -3.81 -35.93
CA ILE A 154 -35.69 -4.39 -36.54
C ILE A 154 -34.57 -3.38 -36.61
N CYS A 155 -34.83 -2.19 -37.15
CA CYS A 155 -33.86 -1.10 -37.24
C CYS A 155 -34.28 0.03 -36.29
N ASP A 156 -33.65 0.08 -35.13
CA ASP A 156 -33.77 1.18 -34.13
C ASP A 156 -32.62 2.15 -34.30
N ILE A 157 -32.78 3.09 -35.23
CA ILE A 157 -31.73 4.02 -35.66
C ILE A 157 -31.17 4.81 -34.45
N GLU A 158 -32.06 5.36 -33.61
CA GLU A 158 -31.61 6.13 -32.42
C GLU A 158 -30.85 5.26 -31.43
N ALA A 159 -31.29 4.05 -31.15
CA ALA A 159 -30.62 3.13 -30.28
C ALA A 159 -29.23 2.70 -30.83
N LEU A 160 -29.13 2.54 -32.15
CA LEU A 160 -27.88 2.19 -32.83
C LEU A 160 -26.86 3.33 -32.71
N TYR A 161 -27.24 4.59 -32.95
CA TYR A 161 -26.36 5.73 -32.76
C TYR A 161 -25.99 5.95 -31.29
N ALA A 162 -26.95 5.79 -30.36
CA ALA A 162 -26.69 5.89 -28.94
C ALA A 162 -25.65 4.83 -28.47
N ALA A 163 -25.80 3.60 -28.93
CA ALA A 163 -24.87 2.52 -28.66
C ALA A 163 -23.51 2.77 -29.31
N SER A 164 -23.47 3.26 -30.55
CA SER A 164 -22.23 3.62 -31.26
C SER A 164 -21.43 4.63 -30.48
N ALA A 165 -22.05 5.71 -29.98
CA ALA A 165 -21.38 6.75 -29.21
C ALA A 165 -20.72 6.24 -27.93
N VAL A 166 -21.28 5.22 -27.28
CA VAL A 166 -20.68 4.59 -26.09
C VAL A 166 -19.58 3.60 -26.49
N LEU A 167 -19.83 2.77 -27.49
CA LEU A 167 -18.91 1.73 -27.95
C LEU A 167 -17.60 2.31 -28.53
N GLN A 168 -17.64 3.49 -29.14
CA GLN A 168 -16.45 4.18 -29.65
C GLN A 168 -15.42 4.54 -28.56
N ARG A 169 -15.82 4.54 -27.29
CA ARG A 169 -14.93 4.78 -26.14
C ARG A 169 -14.38 3.50 -25.54
N ALA A 170 -14.73 2.34 -26.09
CA ALA A 170 -14.30 1.05 -25.61
C ALA A 170 -13.30 0.40 -26.56
N THR A 171 -12.31 -0.28 -25.99
CA THR A 171 -11.49 -1.26 -26.71
C THR A 171 -12.27 -2.55 -26.83
N ILE A 172 -12.62 -2.97 -28.06
CA ILE A 172 -13.46 -4.14 -28.34
C ILE A 172 -12.57 -5.31 -28.76
N VAL A 173 -12.52 -6.37 -27.94
CA VAL A 173 -11.59 -7.50 -28.10
C VAL A 173 -12.36 -8.80 -28.35
N CYS A 174 -11.94 -9.60 -29.34
CA CYS A 174 -12.39 -10.97 -29.51
C CYS A 174 -11.34 -11.91 -28.92
N ALA A 175 -11.53 -12.37 -27.69
CA ALA A 175 -10.60 -13.25 -27.00
C ALA A 175 -11.29 -13.93 -25.80
N ASP A 176 -10.65 -15.00 -25.30
CA ASP A 176 -11.00 -15.62 -24.03
C ASP A 176 -10.74 -14.67 -22.85
N TYR A 177 -11.52 -14.83 -21.77
CA TYR A 177 -11.45 -13.97 -20.58
C TYR A 177 -10.07 -13.97 -19.92
N GLN A 178 -9.37 -15.12 -19.88
CA GLN A 178 -8.05 -15.23 -19.25
C GLN A 178 -7.04 -14.34 -19.98
N LYS A 179 -7.06 -14.39 -21.32
CA LYS A 179 -6.20 -13.54 -22.15
C LYS A 179 -6.52 -12.06 -21.94
N VAL A 180 -7.80 -11.69 -21.93
CA VAL A 180 -8.24 -10.31 -21.71
C VAL A 180 -7.77 -9.80 -20.33
N LEU A 181 -8.02 -10.57 -19.27
CA LEU A 181 -7.64 -10.19 -17.91
C LEU A 181 -6.12 -10.10 -17.73
N LYS A 182 -5.36 -11.00 -18.38
CA LYS A 182 -3.90 -10.99 -18.35
C LYS A 182 -3.31 -9.78 -19.08
N ASP A 183 -3.82 -9.47 -20.26
CA ASP A 183 -3.23 -8.45 -21.14
C ASP A 183 -3.64 -7.02 -20.73
N TYR A 184 -4.81 -6.85 -20.13
CA TYR A 184 -5.41 -5.53 -19.91
C TYR A 184 -5.58 -5.13 -18.44
N ALA A 185 -5.87 -6.05 -17.51
CA ALA A 185 -6.17 -5.68 -16.13
C ALA A 185 -4.97 -5.00 -15.42
N LYS A 186 -5.24 -3.88 -14.74
CA LYS A 186 -4.26 -3.10 -13.99
C LYS A 186 -4.82 -2.71 -12.61
N PRO A 187 -3.95 -2.38 -11.64
CA PRO A 187 -4.40 -1.87 -10.34
C PRO A 187 -5.36 -0.69 -10.49
N GLY A 188 -6.45 -0.72 -9.74
CA GLY A 188 -7.48 0.32 -9.77
C GLY A 188 -8.58 0.13 -10.82
N ASP A 189 -8.50 -0.87 -11.70
CA ASP A 189 -9.57 -1.18 -12.66
C ASP A 189 -10.80 -1.79 -11.96
N PHE A 190 -11.99 -1.56 -12.52
CA PHE A 190 -13.23 -2.25 -12.16
C PHE A 190 -13.51 -3.35 -13.19
N VAL A 191 -13.54 -4.59 -12.74
CA VAL A 191 -13.78 -5.78 -13.57
C VAL A 191 -15.15 -6.35 -13.24
N PHE A 192 -16.00 -6.51 -14.26
CA PHE A 192 -17.29 -7.19 -14.14
C PHE A 192 -17.21 -8.55 -14.83
N LEU A 193 -17.50 -9.61 -14.09
CA LEU A 193 -17.45 -11.00 -14.55
C LEU A 193 -18.84 -11.62 -14.53
N ASP A 194 -19.33 -11.97 -15.70
CA ASP A 194 -20.61 -12.65 -15.89
C ASP A 194 -20.44 -13.94 -16.71
N PRO A 195 -19.75 -14.95 -16.13
CA PRO A 195 -19.49 -16.21 -16.81
C PRO A 195 -20.80 -17.00 -17.05
N PRO A 196 -20.81 -18.00 -17.93
CA PRO A 196 -21.88 -18.97 -17.98
C PRO A 196 -22.11 -19.59 -16.60
N TYR A 197 -23.40 -19.61 -16.15
CA TYR A 197 -23.73 -20.02 -14.78
C TYR A 197 -23.65 -21.53 -14.57
N LEU A 198 -23.26 -21.94 -13.36
CA LEU A 198 -23.39 -23.31 -12.92
C LEU A 198 -24.86 -23.74 -12.90
N PRO A 199 -25.20 -24.91 -13.43
CA PRO A 199 -26.58 -25.40 -13.45
C PRO A 199 -27.02 -25.80 -12.04
N VAL A 200 -28.16 -25.29 -11.58
CA VAL A 200 -28.73 -25.59 -10.26
C VAL A 200 -29.48 -26.92 -10.24
N SER A 201 -29.75 -27.53 -11.42
CA SER A 201 -30.41 -28.85 -11.55
C SER A 201 -29.96 -29.54 -12.83
N GLU A 202 -29.99 -30.88 -12.84
CA GLU A 202 -29.65 -31.75 -14.00
C GLU A 202 -30.44 -31.44 -15.28
N TYR A 203 -31.62 -30.77 -15.18
CA TYR A 203 -32.48 -30.40 -16.30
C TYR A 203 -32.26 -28.99 -16.85
N SER A 204 -31.32 -28.20 -16.31
CA SER A 204 -31.08 -26.80 -16.70
C SER A 204 -29.95 -26.63 -17.73
N ASP A 205 -29.77 -27.60 -18.63
CA ASP A 205 -28.70 -27.65 -19.61
C ASP A 205 -28.93 -26.73 -20.83
N PHE A 206 -28.92 -25.40 -20.67
CA PHE A 206 -28.92 -24.39 -21.73
C PHE A 206 -27.52 -23.82 -21.98
N LYS A 207 -26.51 -24.69 -22.21
CA LYS A 207 -25.10 -24.33 -22.21
C LYS A 207 -24.49 -23.95 -23.58
N ARG A 208 -25.25 -23.86 -24.67
CA ARG A 208 -24.68 -23.70 -26.02
C ARG A 208 -24.77 -22.27 -26.56
N TYR A 209 -23.94 -21.37 -26.01
CA TYR A 209 -23.70 -20.02 -26.58
C TYR A 209 -22.44 -19.96 -27.43
N THR A 210 -21.46 -20.81 -27.12
CA THR A 210 -20.25 -21.03 -27.91
C THR A 210 -20.10 -22.53 -28.20
N LYS A 211 -19.17 -22.87 -29.07
CA LYS A 211 -18.81 -24.25 -29.40
C LYS A 211 -18.17 -24.97 -28.20
N GLU A 212 -17.57 -24.22 -27.29
CA GLU A 212 -16.93 -24.66 -26.06
C GLU A 212 -17.88 -24.44 -24.88
N GLN A 213 -18.01 -25.46 -24.01
CA GLN A 213 -18.86 -25.40 -22.81
C GLN A 213 -18.01 -24.91 -21.64
N PHE A 214 -18.64 -24.22 -20.67
CA PHE A 214 -18.00 -23.75 -19.43
C PHE A 214 -18.39 -24.75 -18.31
N TYR A 215 -17.39 -25.50 -17.80
CA TYR A 215 -17.56 -26.58 -16.82
C TYR A 215 -17.18 -26.14 -15.41
N GLU A 216 -17.28 -27.05 -14.42
CA GLU A 216 -16.89 -26.77 -13.03
C GLU A 216 -15.40 -26.44 -12.92
N GLU A 217 -14.54 -27.08 -13.71
CA GLU A 217 -13.11 -26.82 -13.77
C GLU A 217 -12.80 -25.38 -14.22
N ASP A 218 -13.57 -24.85 -15.17
CA ASP A 218 -13.45 -23.48 -15.65
C ASP A 218 -13.83 -22.46 -14.56
N HIS A 219 -14.80 -22.81 -13.69
CA HIS A 219 -15.16 -21.99 -12.53
C HIS A 219 -14.05 -21.99 -11.48
N VAL A 220 -13.34 -23.10 -11.29
CA VAL A 220 -12.16 -23.16 -10.41
C VAL A 220 -11.03 -22.28 -10.97
N GLU A 221 -10.74 -22.37 -12.27
CA GLU A 221 -9.76 -21.50 -12.93
C GLU A 221 -10.14 -20.01 -12.83
N LEU A 222 -11.41 -19.69 -13.05
CA LEU A 222 -11.93 -18.32 -12.89
C LEU A 222 -11.74 -17.81 -11.44
N SER A 223 -11.90 -18.68 -10.45
CA SER A 223 -11.68 -18.31 -9.05
C SER A 223 -10.21 -17.94 -8.77
N HIS A 224 -9.26 -18.61 -9.41
CA HIS A 224 -7.84 -18.26 -9.33
C HIS A 224 -7.57 -16.89 -9.98
N GLU A 225 -8.20 -16.61 -11.13
CA GLU A 225 -8.10 -15.28 -11.78
C GLU A 225 -8.72 -14.18 -10.92
N VAL A 226 -9.87 -14.43 -10.29
CA VAL A 226 -10.49 -13.49 -9.35
C VAL A 226 -9.55 -13.18 -8.16
N LYS A 227 -8.92 -14.21 -7.59
CA LYS A 227 -7.90 -14.04 -6.55
C LYS A 227 -6.72 -13.20 -7.05
N ARG A 228 -6.22 -13.48 -8.26
CA ARG A 228 -5.15 -12.69 -8.89
C ARG A 228 -5.55 -11.22 -9.08
N LEU A 229 -6.77 -10.95 -9.54
CA LEU A 229 -7.29 -9.59 -9.71
C LEU A 229 -7.42 -8.85 -8.38
N HIS A 230 -7.91 -9.52 -7.33
CA HIS A 230 -7.93 -8.99 -5.96
C HIS A 230 -6.52 -8.59 -5.50
N GLU A 231 -5.55 -9.50 -5.66
CA GLU A 231 -4.15 -9.26 -5.30
C GLU A 231 -3.50 -8.16 -6.15
N LEU A 232 -3.89 -8.05 -7.42
CA LEU A 232 -3.45 -6.97 -8.33
C LEU A 232 -3.99 -5.60 -7.92
N GLY A 233 -5.05 -5.55 -7.10
CA GLY A 233 -5.68 -4.30 -6.69
C GLY A 233 -6.84 -3.85 -7.59
N CYS A 234 -7.48 -4.78 -8.30
CA CYS A 234 -8.72 -4.54 -9.03
C CYS A 234 -9.94 -4.67 -8.11
N TYR A 235 -10.97 -3.90 -8.38
CA TYR A 235 -12.30 -4.12 -7.82
C TYR A 235 -13.06 -5.07 -8.75
N VAL A 236 -13.58 -6.19 -8.22
CA VAL A 236 -14.27 -7.18 -9.05
C VAL A 236 -15.69 -7.38 -8.55
N ILE A 237 -16.65 -7.42 -9.48
CA ILE A 237 -17.99 -7.93 -9.23
C ILE A 237 -18.19 -9.16 -10.13
N LEU A 238 -18.58 -10.27 -9.53
CA LEU A 238 -18.89 -11.51 -10.25
C LEU A 238 -20.33 -11.93 -9.98
N THR A 239 -21.03 -12.37 -11.02
CA THR A 239 -22.39 -12.92 -10.92
C THR A 239 -22.39 -14.41 -11.24
N ASN A 240 -23.23 -15.20 -10.54
CA ASN A 240 -23.43 -16.62 -10.79
C ASN A 240 -24.78 -17.10 -10.26
N SER A 241 -25.11 -18.38 -10.46
CA SER A 241 -26.22 -19.04 -9.77
C SER A 241 -25.90 -19.25 -8.28
N ASN A 242 -26.93 -19.34 -7.42
CA ASN A 242 -26.76 -19.72 -6.01
C ASN A 242 -26.46 -21.23 -5.91
N HIS A 243 -25.21 -21.61 -6.17
CA HIS A 243 -24.72 -22.99 -6.21
C HIS A 243 -23.70 -23.25 -5.10
N PRO A 244 -23.69 -24.44 -4.43
CA PRO A 244 -22.73 -24.74 -3.35
C PRO A 244 -21.26 -24.51 -3.72
N LEU A 245 -20.84 -24.92 -4.93
CA LEU A 245 -19.47 -24.71 -5.40
C LEU A 245 -19.11 -23.22 -5.48
N VAL A 246 -20.06 -22.34 -5.82
CA VAL A 246 -19.80 -20.89 -5.84
C VAL A 246 -19.51 -20.36 -4.44
N HIS A 247 -20.24 -20.84 -3.43
CA HIS A 247 -19.97 -20.49 -2.02
C HIS A 247 -18.63 -21.04 -1.51
N GLU A 248 -18.23 -22.22 -1.99
CA GLU A 248 -16.92 -22.80 -1.69
C GLU A 248 -15.79 -21.96 -2.29
N LEU A 249 -15.87 -21.62 -3.58
CA LEU A 249 -14.83 -20.90 -4.31
C LEU A 249 -14.67 -19.45 -3.86
N TYR A 250 -15.76 -18.79 -3.47
CA TYR A 250 -15.78 -17.35 -3.20
C TYR A 250 -16.17 -16.99 -1.76
N GLY A 251 -16.23 -17.97 -0.83
CA GLY A 251 -16.66 -17.76 0.56
C GLY A 251 -15.80 -16.77 1.37
N ALA A 252 -14.60 -16.43 0.89
CA ALA A 252 -13.76 -15.39 1.49
C ALA A 252 -14.23 -13.97 1.18
N TYR A 253 -15.20 -13.79 0.24
CA TYR A 253 -15.68 -12.50 -0.22
C TYR A 253 -17.15 -12.28 0.17
N ASN A 254 -17.66 -11.07 -0.08
CA ASN A 254 -19.06 -10.76 0.20
C ASN A 254 -19.96 -11.35 -0.90
N ILE A 255 -20.87 -12.25 -0.52
CA ILE A 255 -21.84 -12.92 -1.41
C ILE A 255 -23.24 -12.46 -1.03
N ASP A 256 -23.91 -11.76 -1.93
CA ASP A 256 -25.30 -11.34 -1.79
C ASP A 256 -26.20 -12.23 -2.67
N VAL A 257 -27.19 -12.88 -2.06
CA VAL A 257 -28.17 -13.70 -2.78
C VAL A 257 -29.32 -12.80 -3.22
N VAL A 258 -29.64 -12.83 -4.53
CA VAL A 258 -30.70 -12.02 -5.14
C VAL A 258 -31.75 -12.91 -5.82
N GLN A 259 -33.02 -12.53 -5.67
CA GLN A 259 -34.14 -13.25 -6.29
C GLN A 259 -34.30 -12.82 -7.74
N THR A 260 -34.30 -13.80 -8.67
CA THR A 260 -34.41 -13.54 -10.09
C THR A 260 -35.64 -14.25 -10.71
N LYS A 261 -36.19 -13.65 -11.76
CA LYS A 261 -37.27 -14.28 -12.53
C LYS A 261 -36.68 -15.00 -13.73
N ARG A 262 -36.86 -16.32 -13.80
CA ARG A 262 -36.42 -17.11 -14.95
C ARG A 262 -37.55 -17.19 -15.99
N TYR A 263 -37.42 -16.47 -17.11
CA TYR A 263 -38.43 -16.39 -18.17
C TYR A 263 -38.47 -17.62 -19.11
N ILE A 264 -37.51 -18.54 -19.01
CA ILE A 264 -37.37 -19.72 -19.91
C ILE A 264 -37.64 -21.00 -19.12
N SER A 265 -38.82 -21.11 -18.50
CA SER A 265 -39.26 -22.37 -17.90
C SER A 265 -40.65 -22.72 -18.40
N CYS A 266 -40.81 -23.96 -18.88
CA CYS A 266 -42.12 -24.51 -19.31
C CYS A 266 -43.07 -24.76 -18.13
N ASN A 267 -42.60 -24.75 -16.87
CA ASN A 267 -43.39 -24.93 -15.66
C ASN A 267 -43.56 -23.62 -14.87
N GLY A 268 -44.81 -23.20 -14.68
CA GLY A 268 -45.15 -21.93 -14.01
C GLY A 268 -44.67 -21.81 -12.55
N ASN A 269 -44.44 -22.93 -11.85
CA ASN A 269 -43.98 -22.97 -10.48
C ASN A 269 -42.44 -22.88 -10.30
N SER A 270 -41.67 -22.98 -11.40
CA SER A 270 -40.19 -22.91 -11.39
C SER A 270 -39.62 -21.58 -11.91
N ARG A 271 -40.43 -20.50 -11.92
CA ARG A 271 -40.06 -19.18 -12.45
C ARG A 271 -39.25 -18.31 -11.48
N LYS A 272 -39.00 -18.79 -10.25
CA LYS A 272 -38.13 -18.13 -9.29
C LYS A 272 -36.77 -18.81 -9.30
N GLY A 273 -35.72 -18.02 -9.42
CA GLY A 273 -34.34 -18.47 -9.33
C GLY A 273 -33.58 -17.58 -8.32
N GLU A 274 -32.53 -18.11 -7.78
CA GLU A 274 -31.58 -17.35 -6.94
C GLU A 274 -30.29 -17.23 -7.71
N ASP A 275 -29.83 -15.99 -7.85
CA ASP A 275 -28.51 -15.69 -8.35
C ASP A 275 -27.69 -15.07 -7.21
N VAL A 276 -26.38 -15.03 -7.36
CA VAL A 276 -25.49 -14.38 -6.41
C VAL A 276 -24.72 -13.25 -7.06
N ILE A 277 -24.50 -12.17 -6.30
CA ILE A 277 -23.58 -11.10 -6.64
C ILE A 277 -22.44 -11.15 -5.65
N ILE A 278 -21.24 -11.39 -6.14
CA ILE A 278 -20.02 -11.51 -5.34
C ILE A 278 -19.23 -10.23 -5.52
N THR A 279 -18.94 -9.55 -4.41
CA THR A 279 -18.17 -8.31 -4.42
C THR A 279 -16.78 -8.56 -3.84
N ILE A 280 -15.76 -8.33 -4.64
CA ILE A 280 -14.36 -8.55 -4.33
C ILE A 280 -13.66 -7.18 -4.38
N PRO A 281 -13.43 -6.53 -3.22
CA PRO A 281 -12.69 -5.27 -3.18
C PRO A 281 -11.24 -5.50 -3.59
N PRO A 282 -10.52 -4.46 -4.05
CA PRO A 282 -9.08 -4.57 -4.25
C PRO A 282 -8.37 -4.88 -2.93
N LYS A 283 -7.34 -5.71 -3.00
CA LYS A 283 -6.43 -5.87 -1.87
C LYS A 283 -5.86 -4.49 -1.55
N LYS A 284 -6.00 -4.04 -0.32
CA LYS A 284 -5.38 -2.78 0.11
C LYS A 284 -3.87 -2.97 0.09
N SER A 285 -3.22 -2.44 -0.94
CA SER A 285 -1.77 -2.34 -0.96
C SER A 285 -1.35 -1.08 -0.23
N ILE A 286 -0.43 -1.23 0.69
CA ILE A 286 0.23 -0.09 1.32
C ILE A 286 1.31 0.40 0.36
N VAL A 287 1.18 1.63 -0.11
CA VAL A 287 2.12 2.25 -1.04
C VAL A 287 2.46 3.66 -0.58
N LEU A 288 3.65 4.13 -0.95
CA LEU A 288 3.97 5.54 -0.76
C LEU A 288 3.07 6.40 -1.65
N SER A 289 2.48 7.43 -1.05
CA SER A 289 1.63 8.37 -1.76
C SER A 289 2.45 9.18 -2.78
N VAL A 290 1.88 9.46 -3.93
CA VAL A 290 2.51 10.37 -4.92
C VAL A 290 2.76 11.76 -4.31
N VAL A 291 1.84 12.21 -3.45
CA VAL A 291 1.97 13.44 -2.66
C VAL A 291 1.76 13.06 -1.18
N PRO A 292 2.83 12.77 -0.42
CA PRO A 292 2.72 12.42 0.99
C PRO A 292 2.11 13.54 1.83
N LYS A 293 1.39 13.18 2.90
CA LYS A 293 0.89 14.15 3.87
C LYS A 293 2.06 14.88 4.55
N PRO A 294 2.07 16.20 4.58
CA PRO A 294 3.17 16.95 5.19
C PRO A 294 3.26 16.66 6.70
N LEU A 295 4.48 16.68 7.20
CA LEU A 295 4.72 16.56 8.64
C LEU A 295 4.37 17.88 9.35
N PRO A 296 3.87 17.83 10.60
CA PRO A 296 3.63 19.03 11.39
C PRO A 296 4.93 19.84 11.58
N ALA A 297 4.84 21.16 11.58
CA ALA A 297 5.97 22.06 11.79
C ALA A 297 6.71 21.79 13.11
N GLN A 298 6.03 21.22 14.10
CA GLN A 298 6.60 20.82 15.37
C GLN A 298 7.77 19.83 15.21
N VAL A 299 7.72 18.93 14.21
CA VAL A 299 8.80 17.96 13.93
C VAL A 299 10.14 18.67 13.66
N ASN A 300 10.12 19.84 13.02
CA ASN A 300 11.31 20.62 12.73
C ASN A 300 11.97 21.25 13.98
N LYS A 301 11.26 21.29 15.11
CA LYS A 301 11.81 21.76 16.39
C LYS A 301 12.63 20.68 17.09
N TYR A 302 12.59 19.43 16.63
CA TYR A 302 13.43 18.39 17.21
C TYR A 302 14.89 18.69 16.96
N PRO A 303 15.72 18.75 18.01
CA PRO A 303 17.11 19.13 17.83
C PRO A 303 17.86 18.08 17.02
N SER A 304 18.55 18.47 15.94
CA SER A 304 19.34 17.55 15.14
C SER A 304 20.41 16.85 15.98
N THR A 305 20.51 15.54 15.88
CA THR A 305 21.52 14.73 16.57
C THR A 305 22.44 14.09 15.54
N ARG A 306 23.73 13.97 15.87
CA ARG A 306 24.68 13.17 15.07
C ARG A 306 24.59 11.71 15.51
N TYR A 307 23.41 11.14 15.40
CA TYR A 307 23.16 9.75 15.75
C TYR A 307 23.21 8.91 14.49
N MET A 308 24.03 7.88 14.49
CA MET A 308 24.18 6.96 13.38
C MET A 308 22.87 6.19 13.18
N GLY A 309 22.41 6.07 11.93
CA GLY A 309 21.14 5.40 11.63
C GLY A 309 19.90 6.22 11.94
N SER A 310 20.02 7.51 12.30
CA SER A 310 18.84 8.37 12.52
C SER A 310 17.93 8.39 11.29
N LYS A 311 16.64 8.14 11.50
CA LYS A 311 15.60 8.10 10.45
C LYS A 311 15.03 9.48 10.10
N SER A 312 15.74 10.57 10.44
CA SER A 312 15.27 11.94 10.20
C SER A 312 14.90 12.22 8.74
N LYS A 313 15.55 11.57 7.79
CA LYS A 313 15.29 11.71 6.36
C LYS A 313 14.17 10.80 5.84
N LEU A 314 13.68 9.87 6.65
CA LEU A 314 12.65 8.90 6.29
C LEU A 314 11.31 9.18 6.99
N LEU A 315 11.22 10.22 7.81
CA LEU A 315 10.03 10.51 8.60
C LEU A 315 8.78 10.68 7.75
N LEU A 316 8.92 11.32 6.58
CA LEU A 316 7.81 11.55 5.67
C LEU A 316 7.24 10.23 5.14
N GLN A 317 8.12 9.31 4.72
CA GLN A 317 7.75 7.99 4.22
C GLN A 317 7.17 7.10 5.33
N ILE A 318 7.78 7.12 6.52
CA ILE A 318 7.28 6.39 7.69
C ILE A 318 5.86 6.88 8.05
N TRP A 319 5.64 8.20 8.07
CA TRP A 319 4.33 8.75 8.36
C TRP A 319 3.32 8.49 7.25
N ASP A 320 3.72 8.60 5.99
CA ASP A 320 2.86 8.31 4.84
C ASP A 320 2.28 6.90 4.91
N ILE A 321 3.11 5.92 5.25
CA ILE A 321 2.68 4.54 5.47
C ILE A 321 1.82 4.41 6.73
N ALA A 322 2.30 4.91 7.86
CA ALA A 322 1.59 4.79 9.13
C ALA A 322 0.19 5.43 9.08
N SER A 323 0.06 6.56 8.39
CA SER A 323 -1.20 7.31 8.28
C SER A 323 -2.28 6.62 7.44
N GLN A 324 -1.96 5.51 6.75
CA GLN A 324 -2.93 4.68 6.03
C GLN A 324 -3.70 3.75 6.98
N PHE A 325 -3.26 3.65 8.24
CA PHE A 325 -3.92 2.89 9.27
C PHE A 325 -4.63 3.79 10.28
N ASN A 326 -5.68 3.26 10.89
CA ASN A 326 -6.31 3.87 12.04
C ASN A 326 -5.65 3.37 13.32
N PHE A 327 -4.99 4.24 14.10
CA PHE A 327 -4.33 3.90 15.36
C PHE A 327 -4.24 5.14 16.25
N ASP A 328 -4.20 4.94 17.56
CA ASP A 328 -4.06 5.99 18.57
C ASP A 328 -2.77 5.86 19.38
N SER A 329 -2.24 4.65 19.47
CA SER A 329 -1.06 4.33 20.28
C SER A 329 0.03 3.67 19.44
N VAL A 330 1.29 4.05 19.71
CA VAL A 330 2.47 3.48 19.05
C VAL A 330 3.60 3.24 20.04
N VAL A 331 4.32 2.15 19.85
CA VAL A 331 5.61 1.95 20.51
C VAL A 331 6.76 2.03 19.51
N ASP A 332 7.73 2.85 19.79
CA ASP A 332 9.03 2.91 19.13
C ASP A 332 10.00 2.07 19.97
N LEU A 333 10.28 0.83 19.50
CA LEU A 333 11.01 -0.17 20.29
C LEU A 333 12.51 0.08 20.38
N PHE A 334 13.09 0.79 19.42
CA PHE A 334 14.50 1.08 19.29
C PHE A 334 14.67 2.56 18.96
N ALA A 335 14.40 3.41 19.94
CA ALA A 335 14.22 4.84 19.72
C ALA A 335 15.47 5.55 19.16
N GLY A 336 16.67 5.07 19.46
CA GLY A 336 17.91 5.67 18.99
C GLY A 336 18.00 7.16 19.27
N SER A 337 17.89 7.96 18.20
CA SER A 337 17.85 9.43 18.34
C SER A 337 16.53 9.96 18.90
N GLY A 338 15.45 9.19 18.96
CA GLY A 338 14.11 9.58 19.42
C GLY A 338 13.25 10.30 18.39
N ILE A 339 13.77 10.56 17.18
CA ILE A 339 13.08 11.40 16.18
C ILE A 339 11.78 10.79 15.65
N VAL A 340 11.70 9.45 15.52
CA VAL A 340 10.51 8.75 15.02
C VAL A 340 9.41 8.81 16.08
N GLY A 341 9.70 8.47 17.32
CA GLY A 341 8.76 8.63 18.44
C GLY A 341 8.26 10.07 18.59
N TYR A 342 9.16 11.06 18.42
CA TYR A 342 8.79 12.48 18.44
C TYR A 342 7.85 12.86 17.28
N MET A 343 8.10 12.36 16.08
CA MET A 343 7.22 12.56 14.94
C MET A 343 5.80 12.00 15.23
N PHE A 344 5.69 10.80 15.78
CA PHE A 344 4.39 10.24 16.17
C PHE A 344 3.70 11.08 17.26
N LYS A 345 4.46 11.59 18.24
CA LYS A 345 3.92 12.54 19.22
C LYS A 345 3.37 13.80 18.54
N ALA A 346 4.10 14.36 17.59
CA ALA A 346 3.67 15.54 16.83
C ALA A 346 2.43 15.28 15.97
N GLN A 347 2.20 14.03 15.57
CA GLN A 347 0.98 13.56 14.88
C GLN A 347 -0.18 13.24 15.84
N GLY A 348 -0.08 13.61 17.12
CA GLY A 348 -1.14 13.44 18.11
C GLY A 348 -1.31 12.00 18.63
N LYS A 349 -0.30 11.14 18.48
CA LYS A 349 -0.35 9.76 18.94
C LYS A 349 0.17 9.63 20.38
N ALA A 350 -0.37 8.65 21.12
CA ALA A 350 0.21 8.24 22.40
C ALA A 350 1.45 7.38 22.15
N VAL A 351 2.62 7.82 22.62
CA VAL A 351 3.90 7.22 22.27
C VAL A 351 4.57 6.57 23.50
N ILE A 352 4.99 5.31 23.33
CA ILE A 352 5.97 4.69 24.21
C ILE A 352 7.28 4.61 23.43
N SER A 353 8.28 5.36 23.85
CA SER A 353 9.62 5.36 23.24
C SER A 353 10.56 4.56 24.12
N ASN A 354 11.12 3.48 23.59
CA ASN A 354 11.99 2.57 24.31
C ASN A 354 13.36 2.45 23.68
N ASP A 355 14.37 2.36 24.49
CA ASP A 355 15.72 1.95 24.04
C ASP A 355 16.46 1.26 25.19
N TYR A 356 17.38 0.35 24.86
CA TYR A 356 18.24 -0.26 25.87
C TYR A 356 19.38 0.67 26.29
N MET A 357 19.75 1.66 25.45
CA MET A 357 20.72 2.68 25.76
C MET A 357 20.11 3.80 26.63
N ALA A 358 20.78 4.12 27.73
CA ALA A 358 20.35 5.15 28.66
C ALA A 358 20.36 6.55 28.02
N MET A 359 21.32 6.85 27.12
CA MET A 359 21.33 8.11 26.38
C MET A 359 20.09 8.32 25.53
N SER A 360 19.65 7.29 24.81
CA SER A 360 18.45 7.32 23.95
C SER A 360 17.19 7.47 24.80
N ALA A 361 17.08 6.71 25.89
CA ALA A 361 15.98 6.85 26.84
C ALA A 361 15.93 8.23 27.51
N THR A 362 17.09 8.86 27.72
CA THR A 362 17.18 10.24 28.24
C THR A 362 16.62 11.25 27.24
N TYR A 363 16.93 11.13 25.96
CA TYR A 363 16.31 11.94 24.89
C TYR A 363 14.79 11.76 24.86
N ALA A 364 14.32 10.51 24.89
CA ALA A 364 12.91 10.22 24.91
C ALA A 364 12.20 10.83 26.14
N LYS A 365 12.82 10.77 27.32
CA LYS A 365 12.28 11.37 28.54
C LYS A 365 12.21 12.89 28.46
N ALA A 366 13.24 13.54 27.94
CA ALA A 366 13.31 15.00 27.84
C ALA A 366 12.29 15.56 26.82
N MET A 367 12.05 14.88 25.67
CA MET A 367 11.37 15.47 24.53
C MET A 367 10.07 14.73 24.13
N ILE A 368 9.92 13.46 24.50
CA ILE A 368 8.73 12.67 24.15
C ILE A 368 7.82 12.50 25.38
N GLU A 369 8.31 11.97 26.49
CA GLU A 369 7.50 11.82 27.71
C GLU A 369 7.13 13.18 28.33
N ASN A 370 8.05 14.13 28.29
CA ASN A 370 7.85 15.48 28.82
C ASN A 370 6.91 16.30 27.96
N ASN A 371 5.82 16.80 28.54
CA ASN A 371 4.82 17.59 27.84
C ASN A 371 4.93 19.11 28.09
N SER A 372 5.56 19.56 29.19
CA SER A 372 5.50 20.98 29.57
C SER A 372 6.70 21.53 30.34
N VAL A 373 7.51 20.64 30.93
CA VAL A 373 8.62 21.09 31.80
C VAL A 373 9.77 21.56 30.94
N ILE A 374 10.26 22.76 31.24
CA ILE A 374 11.49 23.34 30.67
C ILE A 374 12.55 23.52 31.73
N LEU A 375 13.81 23.60 31.35
CA LEU A 375 14.94 24.01 32.19
C LEU A 375 15.24 25.49 31.90
N PRO A 376 14.87 26.45 32.78
CA PRO A 376 15.13 27.86 32.56
C PRO A 376 16.62 28.13 32.36
N HIS A 377 16.94 29.19 31.63
CA HIS A 377 18.30 29.52 31.26
C HIS A 377 19.18 29.83 32.50
N ASP A 378 18.63 30.55 33.48
CA ASP A 378 19.31 30.86 34.75
C ASP A 378 19.56 29.59 35.58
N GLU A 379 18.63 28.63 35.59
CA GLU A 379 18.86 27.33 36.24
C GLU A 379 19.94 26.53 35.50
N ALA A 380 19.96 26.57 34.17
CA ALA A 380 20.97 25.90 33.36
C ALA A 380 22.38 26.52 33.60
N GLN A 381 22.46 27.85 33.71
CA GLN A 381 23.71 28.54 34.04
C GLN A 381 24.22 28.15 35.43
N LYS A 382 23.34 28.02 36.43
CA LYS A 382 23.72 27.55 37.77
C LYS A 382 24.34 26.17 37.79
N LEU A 383 23.96 25.29 36.85
CA LEU A 383 24.58 23.96 36.75
C LEU A 383 26.03 23.98 36.27
N LEU A 384 26.50 25.09 35.72
CA LEU A 384 27.88 25.29 35.28
C LEU A 384 28.79 25.83 36.40
N ILE A 385 28.24 26.20 37.56
CA ILE A 385 28.97 26.76 38.67
C ILE A 385 29.23 25.64 39.68
N GLU A 386 30.48 25.51 40.13
CA GLU A 386 30.85 24.55 41.17
C GLU A 386 30.09 24.83 42.47
N SER A 387 29.19 23.98 42.87
CA SER A 387 28.34 24.12 44.05
C SER A 387 28.16 22.83 44.86
N GLN A 388 28.65 21.73 44.36
CA GLN A 388 28.59 20.40 44.96
C GLN A 388 29.98 19.80 45.04
N GLU A 389 30.16 18.76 45.84
CA GLU A 389 31.37 17.97 45.84
C GLU A 389 31.53 17.27 44.48
N VAL A 390 32.58 17.64 43.75
CA VAL A 390 32.88 17.12 42.42
C VAL A 390 33.86 15.96 42.56
N ASP A 391 33.48 14.79 41.99
CA ASP A 391 34.29 13.57 42.11
C ASP A 391 35.48 13.50 41.13
N HIS A 392 35.59 14.45 40.20
CA HIS A 392 36.63 14.52 39.15
C HIS A 392 36.81 13.24 38.34
N PHE A 393 35.74 12.46 38.20
CA PHE A 393 35.79 11.16 37.58
C PHE A 393 36.16 11.24 36.08
N VAL A 394 35.54 12.17 35.34
CA VAL A 394 35.82 12.35 33.91
C VAL A 394 37.19 12.91 33.68
N SER A 395 37.57 13.94 34.46
CA SER A 395 38.89 14.58 34.43
C SER A 395 40.02 13.60 34.70
N THR A 396 39.79 12.61 35.58
CA THR A 396 40.78 11.58 35.92
C THR A 396 40.77 10.42 34.90
N THR A 397 39.61 9.87 34.64
CA THR A 397 39.49 8.61 33.84
C THR A 397 39.73 8.85 32.35
N PHE A 398 39.29 9.99 31.82
CA PHE A 398 39.34 10.31 30.39
C PHE A 398 40.31 11.46 30.06
N ALA A 399 41.26 11.77 30.95
CA ALA A 399 42.28 12.77 30.72
C ALA A 399 42.98 12.59 29.37
N GLY A 400 43.05 13.66 28.57
CA GLY A 400 43.71 13.66 27.25
C GLY A 400 43.10 12.80 26.19
N LEU A 401 41.88 12.22 26.37
CA LEU A 401 41.30 11.29 25.41
C LEU A 401 40.33 11.96 24.42
N TYR A 402 39.35 12.68 24.92
CA TYR A 402 38.23 13.17 24.09
C TYR A 402 38.05 14.67 24.07
N PHE A 403 38.35 15.31 25.18
CA PHE A 403 38.13 16.74 25.44
C PHE A 403 39.36 17.35 26.10
N SER A 404 39.41 18.67 26.15
CA SER A 404 40.40 19.39 26.93
C SER A 404 40.20 19.15 28.44
N ASP A 405 41.23 19.41 29.24
CA ASP A 405 41.13 19.29 30.70
C ASP A 405 40.02 20.18 31.25
N HIS A 406 39.88 21.41 30.72
CA HIS A 406 38.79 22.31 31.08
C HIS A 406 37.42 21.73 30.74
N ASP A 407 37.21 21.19 29.50
CA ASP A 407 35.94 20.59 29.13
C ASP A 407 35.60 19.37 30.03
N ASN A 408 36.61 18.56 30.43
CA ASN A 408 36.43 17.45 31.35
C ASN A 408 35.96 17.92 32.74
N GLU A 409 36.54 19.01 33.27
CA GLU A 409 36.11 19.62 34.52
C GLU A 409 34.69 20.14 34.45
N VAL A 410 34.31 20.81 33.36
CA VAL A 410 32.93 21.27 33.12
C VAL A 410 31.95 20.09 33.09
N ILE A 411 32.32 18.95 32.49
CA ILE A 411 31.48 17.75 32.50
C ILE A 411 31.32 17.23 33.93
N ASP A 412 32.38 17.18 34.73
CA ASP A 412 32.30 16.70 36.11
C ASP A 412 31.44 17.61 36.99
N ILE A 413 31.56 18.95 36.86
CA ILE A 413 30.71 19.94 37.54
C ILE A 413 29.23 19.73 37.16
N LEU A 414 28.92 19.63 35.87
CA LEU A 414 27.57 19.41 35.40
C LEU A 414 26.98 18.10 35.92
N ARG A 415 27.75 17.01 35.93
CA ARG A 415 27.35 15.73 36.51
C ARG A 415 26.98 15.86 37.99
N ALA A 416 27.86 16.44 38.78
CA ALA A 416 27.64 16.65 40.21
C ALA A 416 26.37 17.47 40.47
N ASN A 417 26.24 18.62 39.80
CA ASN A 417 25.10 19.51 39.99
C ASN A 417 23.76 18.92 39.51
N MET A 418 23.75 18.10 38.46
CA MET A 418 22.55 17.42 37.99
C MET A 418 21.98 16.43 39.01
N THR A 419 22.79 15.86 39.90
CA THR A 419 22.32 14.97 40.98
C THR A 419 21.38 15.68 41.93
N ALA A 420 21.59 16.97 42.18
CA ALA A 420 20.77 17.80 43.04
C ALA A 420 19.46 18.28 42.39
N VAL A 421 19.30 18.13 41.06
CA VAL A 421 18.07 18.52 40.36
C VAL A 421 16.94 17.54 40.66
N ARG A 422 15.97 17.93 41.49
CA ARG A 422 14.86 17.07 41.92
C ARG A 422 13.90 16.71 40.80
N ASN A 423 13.59 17.67 39.91
CA ASN A 423 12.67 17.44 38.80
C ASN A 423 13.33 16.56 37.75
N SER A 424 12.76 15.36 37.54
CA SER A 424 13.34 14.38 36.65
C SER A 424 13.33 14.79 35.15
N TYR A 425 12.41 15.66 34.73
CA TYR A 425 12.39 16.18 33.36
C TYR A 425 13.43 17.26 33.16
N LYS A 426 13.62 18.19 34.14
CA LYS A 426 14.71 19.16 34.11
C LYS A 426 16.07 18.45 34.07
N ARG A 427 16.23 17.38 34.86
CA ARG A 427 17.46 16.55 34.84
C ARG A 427 17.65 15.88 33.47
N ALA A 428 16.59 15.34 32.85
CA ALA A 428 16.68 14.74 31.55
C ALA A 428 17.01 15.77 30.45
N ILE A 429 16.49 17.00 30.54
CA ILE A 429 16.83 18.11 29.63
C ILE A 429 18.31 18.45 29.76
N ALA A 430 18.80 18.64 30.99
CA ALA A 430 20.21 18.97 31.25
C ALA A 430 21.14 17.86 30.74
N MET A 431 20.84 16.59 31.03
CA MET A 431 21.64 15.46 30.56
C MET A 431 21.58 15.32 29.04
N SER A 432 20.42 15.50 28.42
CA SER A 432 20.28 15.52 26.96
C SER A 432 21.11 16.61 26.31
N ALA A 433 21.15 17.80 26.94
CA ALA A 433 21.93 18.92 26.48
C ALA A 433 23.44 18.65 26.59
N LEU A 434 23.89 18.08 27.71
CA LEU A 434 25.29 17.71 27.91
C LEU A 434 25.76 16.63 26.94
N ILE A 435 24.98 15.56 26.75
CA ILE A 435 25.28 14.52 25.76
C ILE A 435 25.43 15.13 24.37
N ARG A 436 24.53 16.04 23.97
CA ARG A 436 24.58 16.73 22.67
C ARG A 436 25.82 17.63 22.55
N ALA A 437 26.16 18.36 23.58
CA ALA A 437 27.37 19.19 23.62
C ALA A 437 28.64 18.32 23.44
N CYS A 438 28.73 17.21 24.17
CA CYS A 438 29.82 16.24 24.03
C CYS A 438 29.94 15.68 22.62
N ILE A 439 28.81 15.27 22.02
CA ILE A 439 28.77 14.74 20.62
C ILE A 439 29.19 15.81 19.60
N LYS A 440 28.79 17.08 19.80
CA LYS A 440 29.15 18.19 18.91
C LYS A 440 30.63 18.55 18.98
N LYS A 441 31.24 18.45 20.13
CA LYS A 441 32.69 18.64 20.32
C LYS A 441 33.55 17.57 19.65
N ARG A 442 32.95 16.42 19.25
CA ARG A 442 33.64 15.37 18.48
C ARG A 442 33.40 15.54 17.00
N ALA A 443 34.45 15.48 16.19
CA ALA A 443 34.39 15.70 14.75
C ALA A 443 33.37 14.78 14.04
N ARG A 444 33.25 13.50 14.41
CA ARG A 444 32.25 12.56 13.89
C ARG A 444 31.12 12.22 14.87
N GLY A 445 31.13 12.82 16.05
CA GLY A 445 30.16 12.52 17.10
C GLY A 445 30.29 11.13 17.71
N ILE A 446 31.43 10.45 17.56
CA ILE A 446 31.69 9.08 18.04
C ILE A 446 32.94 9.02 18.91
N PHE A 447 33.04 8.00 19.76
CA PHE A 447 34.11 7.85 20.78
C PHE A 447 34.96 6.59 20.55
N THR A 448 35.10 6.14 19.31
CA THR A 448 35.90 4.98 18.91
C THR A 448 37.37 5.31 18.67
N TYR A 449 37.75 6.58 18.76
CA TYR A 449 39.10 7.07 18.60
C TYR A 449 39.37 8.22 19.58
N THR A 450 40.64 8.48 19.88
CA THR A 450 41.10 9.54 20.78
C THR A 450 41.81 10.66 20.00
N GLY A 451 41.92 11.85 20.61
CA GLY A 451 42.60 13.01 20.03
C GLY A 451 41.84 13.68 18.87
N ASP A 452 42.43 14.75 18.32
CA ASP A 452 41.83 15.64 17.32
C ASP A 452 42.11 15.20 15.85
N ARG A 453 41.95 13.92 15.58
CA ARG A 453 42.29 13.35 14.26
C ARG A 453 41.57 13.98 13.06
N TYR A 454 40.48 14.71 13.27
CA TYR A 454 39.67 15.27 12.22
C TYR A 454 39.07 16.62 12.62
N ASP A 455 39.84 17.69 12.39
CA ASP A 455 39.23 19.03 12.31
C ASP A 455 38.60 19.15 10.92
N ASP A 456 37.27 19.12 10.85
CA ASP A 456 36.50 19.30 9.63
C ASP A 456 36.10 20.77 9.40
N GLY A 457 36.71 21.71 10.14
CA GLY A 457 36.53 23.16 10.02
C GLY A 457 35.18 23.69 10.51
N ARG A 458 34.38 22.86 11.21
CA ARG A 458 33.06 23.26 11.68
C ARG A 458 33.12 24.30 12.78
N LYS A 459 32.21 25.26 12.70
CA LYS A 459 32.06 26.30 13.73
C LYS A 459 31.73 25.71 15.11
N ASP A 460 31.03 24.58 15.18
CA ASP A 460 30.69 23.89 16.43
C ASP A 460 31.91 23.44 17.23
N LEU A 461 33.04 23.12 16.58
CA LEU A 461 34.27 22.73 17.29
C LEU A 461 34.94 23.89 17.99
N LYS A 462 34.66 25.14 17.58
CA LYS A 462 35.24 26.36 18.13
C LYS A 462 34.50 26.90 19.35
N LYS A 463 33.24 26.48 19.56
CA LYS A 463 32.44 26.86 20.73
C LYS A 463 32.95 26.15 21.98
N SER A 464 32.89 26.80 23.13
CA SER A 464 33.16 26.14 24.43
C SER A 464 32.11 25.06 24.72
N LEU A 465 32.36 24.15 25.64
CA LEU A 465 31.41 23.12 26.05
C LEU A 465 30.20 23.75 26.74
N GLU A 466 30.43 24.79 27.54
CA GLU A 466 29.41 25.56 28.25
C GLU A 466 28.45 26.23 27.27
N GLU A 467 28.98 26.92 26.24
CA GLU A 467 28.17 27.54 25.19
C GLU A 467 27.33 26.48 24.47
N GLN A 468 27.93 25.33 24.14
CA GLN A 468 27.21 24.25 23.47
C GLN A 468 26.15 23.61 24.36
N PHE A 469 26.41 23.49 25.66
CA PHE A 469 25.44 23.01 26.64
C PHE A 469 24.23 23.95 26.72
N LEU A 470 24.46 25.27 26.89
CA LEU A 470 23.38 26.25 26.96
C LEU A 470 22.55 26.31 25.65
N ASP A 471 23.22 26.32 24.51
CA ASP A 471 22.53 26.23 23.19
C ASP A 471 21.67 24.96 23.08
N ALA A 472 22.20 23.85 23.59
CA ALA A 472 21.47 22.57 23.56
C ALA A 472 20.28 22.59 24.53
N VAL A 473 20.35 23.21 25.68
CA VAL A 473 19.22 23.40 26.61
C VAL A 473 18.10 24.18 25.92
N ILE A 474 18.44 25.29 25.23
CA ILE A 474 17.47 26.08 24.48
C ILE A 474 16.81 25.22 23.40
N ALA A 475 17.58 24.45 22.64
CA ALA A 475 17.07 23.61 21.56
C ALA A 475 16.16 22.49 22.09
N VAL A 476 16.51 21.85 23.21
CA VAL A 476 15.68 20.82 23.84
C VAL A 476 14.40 21.43 24.42
N ASN A 477 14.47 22.56 25.10
CA ASN A 477 13.31 23.28 25.63
C ASN A 477 12.30 23.62 24.51
N ASN A 478 12.79 24.12 23.37
CA ASN A 478 11.95 24.47 22.20
C ASN A 478 11.25 23.26 21.59
N SER A 479 11.73 22.06 21.83
CA SER A 479 11.12 20.83 21.35
C SER A 479 10.03 20.28 22.28
N VAL A 480 9.96 20.75 23.53
CA VAL A 480 8.95 20.30 24.51
C VAL A 480 7.57 20.84 24.13
N PHE A 481 6.58 19.97 24.08
CA PHE A 481 5.18 20.33 23.82
C PHE A 481 4.23 19.26 24.36
N ASP A 482 2.99 19.66 24.61
CA ASP A 482 1.90 18.76 24.98
C ASP A 482 1.05 18.42 23.74
N ASN A 483 0.85 17.13 23.50
CA ASN A 483 -0.05 16.65 22.46
C ASN A 483 -1.39 16.13 23.01
N GLY A 484 -1.66 16.37 24.29
CA GLY A 484 -2.87 15.88 24.97
C GLY A 484 -2.91 14.37 25.24
N LYS A 485 -1.78 13.67 25.04
CA LYS A 485 -1.68 12.22 25.24
C LYS A 485 -0.67 11.87 26.33
N ILE A 486 -0.83 10.69 26.92
CA ILE A 486 0.15 10.16 27.86
C ILE A 486 1.28 9.48 27.08
N ASN A 487 2.45 10.09 27.10
CA ASN A 487 3.65 9.56 26.48
C ASN A 487 4.59 8.98 27.56
N LYS A 488 5.40 7.98 27.20
CA LYS A 488 6.32 7.30 28.12
C LYS A 488 7.67 7.06 27.46
N ALA A 489 8.72 7.25 28.25
CA ALA A 489 10.07 6.82 27.93
C ALA A 489 10.42 5.57 28.75
N LYS A 490 11.04 4.59 28.12
CA LYS A 490 11.50 3.35 28.75
C LYS A 490 12.97 3.11 28.41
N ASN A 491 13.70 2.60 29.42
CA ASN A 491 15.08 2.14 29.23
C ASN A 491 15.13 0.64 29.51
N ARG A 492 14.77 -0.16 28.50
CA ARG A 492 14.66 -1.62 28.62
C ARG A 492 15.11 -2.32 27.32
N ASP A 493 15.57 -3.54 27.46
CA ASP A 493 15.69 -4.45 26.34
C ASP A 493 14.31 -4.64 25.68
N ALA A 494 14.21 -4.46 24.36
CA ALA A 494 12.98 -4.59 23.60
C ALA A 494 12.32 -5.97 23.74
N MET A 495 13.14 -7.02 23.87
CA MET A 495 12.67 -8.40 24.08
C MET A 495 11.94 -8.56 25.42
N GLN A 496 12.39 -7.84 26.45
CA GLN A 496 11.88 -7.90 27.82
C GLN A 496 10.85 -6.82 28.15
N LEU A 497 10.59 -5.87 27.25
CA LEU A 497 9.67 -4.77 27.46
C LEU A 497 8.24 -5.29 27.72
N ARG A 498 7.68 -4.97 28.89
CA ARG A 498 6.29 -5.30 29.25
C ARG A 498 5.44 -4.06 29.24
N ILE A 499 4.53 -3.99 28.26
CA ILE A 499 3.58 -2.89 28.06
C ILE A 499 2.22 -3.46 27.62
N LYS A 500 1.16 -2.67 27.75
CA LYS A 500 -0.12 -2.97 27.09
C LYS A 500 0.12 -3.00 25.57
N THR A 501 -0.50 -3.93 24.86
CA THR A 501 -0.40 -4.04 23.40
C THR A 501 -0.80 -2.72 22.74
N PRO A 502 0.10 -2.07 22.01
CA PRO A 502 -0.22 -0.84 21.30
C PRO A 502 -0.92 -1.17 19.97
N ASP A 503 -1.56 -0.16 19.36
CA ASP A 503 -2.17 -0.34 18.04
C ASP A 503 -1.09 -0.52 16.96
N MET A 504 0.06 0.17 17.10
CA MET A 504 1.17 0.12 16.15
C MET A 504 2.51 -0.07 16.86
N VAL A 505 3.42 -0.79 16.20
CA VAL A 505 4.81 -0.99 16.64
C VAL A 505 5.75 -0.58 15.54
N TYR A 506 6.68 0.33 15.86
CA TYR A 506 7.79 0.68 14.98
C TYR A 506 9.07 -0.01 15.45
N ILE A 507 9.76 -0.70 14.54
CA ILE A 507 10.92 -1.54 14.81
C ILE A 507 12.08 -1.11 13.92
N ASP A 508 13.15 -0.59 14.51
CA ASP A 508 14.38 -0.16 13.84
C ASP A 508 15.60 -0.63 14.66
N PRO A 509 15.85 -1.96 14.73
CA PRO A 509 16.92 -2.50 15.57
C PRO A 509 18.29 -2.22 14.96
N PRO A 510 19.39 -2.40 15.72
CA PRO A 510 20.72 -2.46 15.15
C PRO A 510 20.80 -3.53 14.07
N TYR A 511 21.24 -3.16 12.85
CA TYR A 511 21.32 -4.11 11.74
C TYR A 511 22.57 -4.98 11.88
N TYR A 512 22.39 -6.30 11.80
CA TYR A 512 23.53 -7.18 11.63
C TYR A 512 24.00 -7.14 10.15
N SER A 513 25.25 -6.78 9.95
CA SER A 513 25.90 -6.85 8.65
C SER A 513 27.28 -7.46 8.80
N PRO A 514 27.65 -8.44 7.98
CA PRO A 514 29.01 -9.02 8.00
C PRO A 514 30.12 -8.02 7.67
N TYR A 515 29.75 -6.87 7.07
CA TYR A 515 30.68 -5.86 6.55
C TYR A 515 30.75 -4.59 7.38
N SER A 516 29.96 -4.45 8.43
CA SER A 516 29.93 -3.24 9.24
C SER A 516 29.87 -3.54 10.73
N ASP A 517 30.67 -2.77 11.50
CA ASP A 517 30.60 -2.75 12.95
C ASP A 517 29.48 -1.78 13.38
N ASN A 518 28.28 -2.33 13.61
CA ASN A 518 27.11 -1.58 14.05
C ASN A 518 26.92 -1.60 15.57
N GLU A 519 27.97 -1.77 16.33
CA GLU A 519 27.93 -1.70 17.79
C GLU A 519 27.75 -0.25 18.30
N TYR A 520 26.52 0.14 18.53
CA TYR A 520 26.15 1.48 19.01
C TYR A 520 26.78 1.80 20.37
N VAL A 521 26.73 0.87 21.33
CA VAL A 521 27.34 1.06 22.66
C VAL A 521 28.82 1.35 22.53
N ARG A 522 29.56 0.63 21.70
CA ARG A 522 30.98 0.87 21.46
C ARG A 522 31.25 2.26 20.88
N ARG A 523 30.39 2.73 19.97
CA ARG A 523 30.56 4.03 19.32
C ARG A 523 30.23 5.20 20.23
N TYR A 524 29.25 5.02 21.10
CA TYR A 524 28.72 6.04 21.99
C TYR A 524 29.06 5.79 23.48
N HIS A 525 29.99 4.88 23.78
CA HIS A 525 30.26 4.44 25.16
C HIS A 525 30.48 5.57 26.15
N PHE A 526 31.13 6.67 25.76
CA PHE A 526 31.35 7.80 26.65
C PHE A 526 30.02 8.46 27.04
N VAL A 527 29.20 8.83 26.08
CA VAL A 527 27.91 9.51 26.36
C VAL A 527 26.86 8.55 26.91
N GLU A 528 26.94 7.25 26.59
CA GLU A 528 26.14 6.22 27.25
C GLU A 528 26.55 6.05 28.72
N GLY A 529 27.86 6.03 28.99
CA GLY A 529 28.40 6.05 30.36
C GLY A 529 27.97 7.31 31.11
N LEU A 530 28.07 8.46 30.48
CA LEU A 530 27.64 9.75 31.03
C LEU A 530 26.15 9.74 31.42
N ALA A 531 25.25 9.24 30.54
CA ALA A 531 23.82 9.12 30.82
C ALA A 531 23.51 8.20 32.01
N ARG A 532 24.37 7.23 32.28
CA ARG A 532 24.28 6.27 33.40
C ARG A 532 25.07 6.68 34.62
N ASN A 533 25.81 7.75 34.52
CA ASN A 533 26.83 8.10 35.49
C ASN A 533 27.87 6.97 35.71
N TRP A 534 28.13 6.19 34.67
CA TRP A 534 28.93 4.94 34.65
C TRP A 534 28.50 3.87 35.65
N GLU A 535 27.32 3.99 36.24
CA GLU A 535 26.77 2.97 37.14
C GLU A 535 26.43 1.67 36.39
N GLY A 536 26.85 0.55 36.97
CA GLY A 536 26.55 -0.80 36.44
C GLY A 536 27.33 -1.16 35.14
N VAL A 537 28.41 -0.43 34.83
CA VAL A 537 29.34 -0.74 33.74
C VAL A 537 30.79 -0.81 34.26
N GLU A 538 31.57 -1.72 33.68
CA GLU A 538 32.99 -1.87 34.00
C GLU A 538 33.83 -1.30 32.86
N ILE A 539 34.61 -0.27 33.19
CA ILE A 539 35.52 0.38 32.23
C ILE A 539 36.74 -0.50 32.00
N GLN A 540 37.01 -0.81 30.74
CA GLN A 540 38.16 -1.57 30.30
C GLN A 540 39.41 -0.68 30.30
N GLN A 541 40.08 -0.58 31.45
CA GLN A 541 41.22 0.31 31.69
C GLN A 541 42.39 0.10 30.73
N HIS A 542 42.57 -1.12 30.20
CA HIS A 542 43.61 -1.47 29.24
C HIS A 542 43.36 -0.94 27.83
N THR A 543 42.16 -0.46 27.52
CA THR A 543 41.83 0.06 26.18
C THR A 543 42.20 1.54 26.07
N GLN A 544 42.68 1.97 24.88
CA GLN A 544 42.98 3.38 24.63
C GLN A 544 41.79 4.30 24.81
N THR A 545 40.57 3.82 24.48
CA THR A 545 39.35 4.59 24.54
C THR A 545 38.60 4.49 25.86
N LYS A 546 39.14 3.74 26.84
CA LYS A 546 38.46 3.52 28.14
C LYS A 546 37.01 3.14 28.01
N LYS A 547 36.68 2.32 26.98
CA LYS A 547 35.33 1.84 26.75
C LYS A 547 34.94 0.79 27.81
N PHE A 548 33.65 0.53 27.91
CA PHE A 548 33.14 -0.61 28.64
C PHE A 548 32.60 -1.69 27.66
N LYS A 549 32.29 -2.87 28.17
CA LYS A 549 31.78 -3.98 27.39
C LYS A 549 30.41 -3.63 26.79
N SER A 550 30.23 -3.91 25.49
CA SER A 550 28.94 -3.72 24.81
C SER A 550 27.84 -4.56 25.45
N TYR A 551 26.62 -4.05 25.42
CA TYR A 551 25.46 -4.78 25.93
C TYR A 551 25.17 -6.01 25.04
N PRO A 552 24.82 -7.17 25.61
CA PRO A 552 24.42 -8.31 24.81
C PRO A 552 23.13 -7.99 24.04
N THR A 553 23.10 -8.29 22.76
CA THR A 553 21.92 -8.13 21.92
C THR A 553 21.80 -9.31 20.95
N PRO A 554 20.59 -9.86 20.76
CA PRO A 554 20.39 -10.92 19.79
C PRO A 554 20.63 -10.45 18.34
N PHE A 555 20.56 -9.13 18.08
CA PHE A 555 20.79 -8.53 16.76
C PHE A 555 22.27 -8.46 16.36
N SER A 556 23.19 -8.97 17.17
CA SER A 556 24.64 -9.02 16.86
C SER A 556 25.06 -10.22 16.01
N THR A 557 24.16 -11.20 15.75
CA THR A 557 24.42 -12.38 14.92
C THR A 557 23.28 -12.68 13.96
N ARG A 558 23.56 -13.31 12.83
CA ARG A 558 22.53 -13.66 11.83
C ARG A 558 21.38 -14.48 12.43
N LYS A 559 21.71 -15.61 13.09
CA LYS A 559 20.71 -16.50 13.69
C LYS A 559 19.95 -15.81 14.83
N GLY A 560 20.66 -15.04 15.65
CA GLY A 560 20.05 -14.28 16.75
C GLY A 560 19.07 -13.25 16.26
N ALA A 561 19.41 -12.48 15.22
CA ALA A 561 18.55 -11.48 14.64
C ALA A 561 17.25 -12.07 14.07
N ALA A 562 17.33 -13.15 13.28
CA ALA A 562 16.16 -13.82 12.74
C ALA A 562 15.20 -14.31 13.84
N ASN A 563 15.75 -14.94 14.88
CA ASN A 563 14.96 -15.39 16.02
C ASN A 563 14.35 -14.24 16.83
N ALA A 564 15.10 -13.15 16.99
CA ALA A 564 14.60 -11.97 17.69
C ALA A 564 13.42 -11.31 16.95
N PHE A 565 13.51 -11.20 15.63
CA PHE A 565 12.38 -10.72 14.83
C PHE A 565 11.16 -11.62 14.95
N ASP A 566 11.32 -12.94 14.85
CA ASP A 566 10.22 -13.91 15.00
C ASP A 566 9.51 -13.75 16.36
N LEU A 567 10.27 -13.62 17.44
CA LEU A 567 9.74 -13.40 18.79
C LEU A 567 9.04 -12.05 18.94
N LEU A 568 9.60 -10.96 18.38
CA LEU A 568 8.99 -9.63 18.40
C LEU A 568 7.69 -9.62 17.59
N PHE A 569 7.68 -10.19 16.39
CA PHE A 569 6.48 -10.25 15.55
C PHE A 569 5.37 -11.08 16.22
N LYS A 570 5.72 -12.20 16.84
CA LYS A 570 4.79 -12.99 17.66
C LYS A 570 4.22 -12.18 18.82
N LYS A 571 5.09 -11.47 19.55
CA LYS A 571 4.70 -10.64 20.71
C LYS A 571 3.69 -9.55 20.33
N TYR A 572 3.85 -8.96 19.15
CA TYR A 572 3.02 -7.87 18.65
C TYR A 572 2.12 -8.28 17.48
N ALA A 573 1.74 -9.56 17.42
CA ALA A 573 0.89 -10.09 16.36
C ALA A 573 -0.45 -9.33 16.20
N ASN A 574 -0.99 -8.77 17.27
CA ASN A 574 -2.23 -7.99 17.26
C ASN A 574 -2.04 -6.49 16.98
N SER A 575 -0.80 -6.02 16.75
CA SER A 575 -0.49 -4.63 16.43
C SER A 575 -0.13 -4.50 14.96
N ILE A 576 -0.34 -3.34 14.35
CA ILE A 576 0.27 -3.02 13.05
C ILE A 576 1.79 -2.93 13.28
N ILE A 577 2.57 -3.64 12.47
CA ILE A 577 4.04 -3.68 12.59
C ILE A 577 4.65 -2.94 11.40
N ILE A 578 5.49 -1.94 11.68
CA ILE A 578 6.32 -1.27 10.67
C ILE A 578 7.77 -1.51 11.05
N VAL A 579 8.53 -2.13 10.14
CA VAL A 579 9.97 -2.38 10.33
C VAL A 579 10.76 -1.56 9.32
N SER A 580 11.68 -0.72 9.79
CA SER A 580 12.68 -0.09 8.95
C SER A 580 13.91 -0.99 8.86
N TYR A 581 14.38 -1.27 7.65
CA TYR A 581 15.48 -2.22 7.47
C TYR A 581 16.28 -1.95 6.20
N SER A 582 17.56 -2.27 6.26
CA SER A 582 18.53 -1.99 5.19
C SER A 582 18.75 -3.20 4.28
N SER A 583 18.93 -2.98 2.98
CA SER A 583 19.18 -4.02 1.98
C SER A 583 20.45 -4.87 2.23
N ASN A 584 21.41 -4.34 3.00
CA ASN A 584 22.67 -5.02 3.29
C ASN A 584 22.65 -5.80 4.62
N SER A 585 21.49 -5.95 5.23
CA SER A 585 21.34 -6.51 6.56
C SER A 585 20.82 -7.94 6.51
N LEU A 586 21.03 -8.69 7.60
CA LEU A 586 20.51 -10.03 7.78
C LEU A 586 19.56 -10.08 8.99
N PRO A 587 18.39 -10.71 8.89
CA PRO A 587 17.87 -11.53 7.78
C PRO A 587 17.76 -10.81 6.43
N THR A 588 17.80 -11.56 5.32
CA THR A 588 17.56 -10.99 3.98
C THR A 588 16.11 -10.51 3.83
N LEU A 589 15.80 -9.80 2.75
CA LEU A 589 14.44 -9.34 2.44
C LEU A 589 13.43 -10.51 2.46
N ASP A 590 13.73 -11.60 1.74
CA ASP A 590 12.85 -12.76 1.64
C ASP A 590 12.69 -13.48 2.99
N GLU A 591 13.79 -13.62 3.75
CA GLU A 591 13.77 -14.17 5.10
C GLU A 591 12.89 -13.30 6.03
N MET A 592 12.99 -11.97 5.94
CA MET A 592 12.19 -11.04 6.75
C MET A 592 10.69 -11.15 6.41
N VAL A 593 10.34 -11.19 5.12
CA VAL A 593 8.95 -11.41 4.67
C VAL A 593 8.45 -12.75 5.20
N SER A 594 9.24 -13.82 5.06
CA SER A 594 8.87 -15.15 5.54
C SER A 594 8.64 -15.18 7.06
N ILE A 595 9.47 -14.49 7.85
CA ILE A 595 9.31 -14.41 9.30
C ILE A 595 8.05 -13.62 9.66
N LEU A 596 7.81 -12.47 9.04
CA LEU A 596 6.68 -11.61 9.34
C LEU A 596 5.34 -12.27 8.94
N SER A 597 5.31 -12.99 7.82
CA SER A 597 4.11 -13.71 7.32
C SER A 597 3.65 -14.87 8.21
N LYS A 598 4.48 -15.34 9.16
CA LYS A 598 4.04 -16.31 10.17
C LYS A 598 3.06 -15.70 11.19
N HIS A 599 3.09 -14.37 11.33
CA HIS A 599 2.40 -13.65 12.40
C HIS A 599 1.41 -12.60 11.88
N LYS A 600 1.42 -12.34 10.55
CA LYS A 600 0.59 -11.33 9.89
C LYS A 600 -0.05 -11.90 8.64
N GLU A 601 -1.33 -11.59 8.47
CA GLU A 601 -2.10 -12.00 7.30
C GLU A 601 -1.63 -11.25 6.04
N HIS A 602 -1.33 -9.96 6.20
CA HIS A 602 -0.85 -9.10 5.13
C HIS A 602 0.55 -8.59 5.43
N VAL A 603 1.46 -8.79 4.47
CA VAL A 603 2.84 -8.31 4.53
C VAL A 603 3.18 -7.57 3.25
N GLU A 604 3.56 -6.31 3.39
CA GLU A 604 4.00 -5.45 2.28
C GLU A 604 5.46 -5.05 2.48
N VAL A 605 6.21 -4.96 1.38
CA VAL A 605 7.59 -4.46 1.37
C VAL A 605 7.65 -3.23 0.48
N ILE A 606 7.96 -2.09 1.08
CA ILE A 606 7.97 -0.80 0.41
C ILE A 606 9.41 -0.32 0.29
N PRO A 607 9.98 -0.29 -0.92
CA PRO A 607 11.28 0.32 -1.13
C PRO A 607 11.16 1.83 -0.91
N VAL A 608 12.06 2.37 -0.10
CA VAL A 608 12.15 3.81 0.12
C VAL A 608 13.21 4.37 -0.82
N ASP A 609 12.87 5.41 -1.57
CA ASP A 609 13.80 6.06 -2.49
C ASP A 609 14.84 6.92 -1.72
N TYR A 610 15.58 6.23 -0.86
CA TYR A 610 16.67 6.79 -0.08
C TYR A 610 17.88 5.87 -0.14
N ARG A 611 18.91 6.33 -0.82
CA ARG A 611 20.18 5.61 -0.95
C ARG A 611 21.25 6.36 -0.17
N TYR A 612 21.96 5.66 0.66
CA TYR A 612 23.13 6.17 1.33
C TYR A 612 24.33 5.24 1.13
N SER A 613 25.52 5.79 1.11
CA SER A 613 26.74 5.00 1.04
C SER A 613 27.32 4.85 2.45
N PHE A 614 27.67 3.63 2.82
CA PHE A 614 28.59 3.40 3.94
C PHE A 614 29.99 3.85 3.50
N GLY A 615 30.34 5.11 3.81
CA GLY A 615 31.63 5.65 3.46
C GLY A 615 32.71 5.27 4.43
N ASN A 616 33.67 4.41 4.05
CA ASN A 616 35.04 4.63 4.45
C ASN A 616 35.69 5.55 3.42
N GLN A 617 36.04 6.75 3.87
CA GLN A 617 36.80 7.69 3.11
C GLN A 617 38.14 7.09 2.71
N GLY A 618 38.40 7.01 1.44
CA GLY A 618 39.70 6.63 0.92
C GLY A 618 39.67 5.98 -0.46
N ASN A 619 38.59 5.31 -0.82
CA ASN A 619 38.51 4.69 -2.13
C ASN A 619 37.53 5.45 -3.03
N ARG A 620 38.05 6.45 -3.72
CA ARG A 620 37.48 7.01 -4.96
C ARG A 620 37.62 6.03 -6.13
N VAL A 621 37.30 4.77 -5.94
CA VAL A 621 37.24 3.79 -7.01
C VAL A 621 35.78 3.51 -7.28
N GLY A 622 35.31 3.98 -8.45
CA GLY A 622 33.95 3.90 -8.90
C GLY A 622 33.43 2.49 -9.06
N ASN A 623 32.92 1.94 -7.98
CA ASN A 623 31.99 0.83 -8.00
C ASN A 623 30.95 1.09 -6.90
N ASN A 624 29.69 1.29 -7.31
CA ASN A 624 28.50 1.50 -6.48
C ASN A 624 28.16 0.34 -5.51
N LYS A 625 29.13 -0.50 -5.15
CA LYS A 625 28.96 -1.68 -4.27
C LYS A 625 28.55 -1.34 -2.83
N ASN A 626 28.61 -0.06 -2.43
CA ASN A 626 28.27 0.39 -1.07
C ASN A 626 26.96 1.21 -1.02
N GLN A 627 26.17 1.23 -2.09
CA GLN A 627 24.85 1.86 -2.04
C GLN A 627 23.86 0.92 -1.34
N VAL A 628 23.26 1.41 -0.27
CA VAL A 628 22.29 0.71 0.55
C VAL A 628 20.92 1.33 0.32
N GLN A 629 19.93 0.49 0.05
CA GLN A 629 18.54 0.89 -0.05
C GLN A 629 17.82 0.56 1.27
N GLU A 630 16.99 1.47 1.74
CA GLU A 630 16.11 1.23 2.88
C GLU A 630 14.79 0.64 2.41
N TYR A 631 14.22 -0.23 3.24
CA TYR A 631 12.89 -0.82 3.05
C TYR A 631 12.04 -0.59 4.29
N LEU A 632 10.74 -0.41 4.08
CA LEU A 632 9.76 -0.46 5.14
C LEU A 632 8.91 -1.72 4.94
N PHE A 633 9.00 -2.66 5.90
CA PHE A 633 8.13 -3.82 5.96
C PHE A 633 6.92 -3.47 6.79
N VAL A 634 5.74 -3.80 6.31
CA VAL A 634 4.47 -3.52 6.97
C VAL A 634 3.71 -4.82 7.14
N GLY A 635 3.43 -5.20 8.39
CA GLY A 635 2.60 -6.36 8.73
C GLY A 635 1.30 -5.92 9.40
N TYR A 636 0.13 -6.32 8.87
CA TYR A 636 -1.18 -5.97 9.42
C TYR A 636 -2.21 -7.07 9.26
#